data_7bd9072a9a16c0cfaee8828e6ca42dea
#
_entry.id   7bd9072a9a16c0cfaee8828e6ca42dea
#
_cell.length_a   1.000
_cell.length_b   1.000
_cell.length_c   1.000
_cell.angle_alpha   90.00
_cell.angle_beta   90.00
_cell.angle_gamma   90.00
#
_symmetry.space_group_name_H-M   'P 1'
#
loop_
_entity.id
_entity.type
_entity.pdbx_description
1 polymer ?
#
loop_
_entity_poly.entity_id
_entity_poly.type
_entity_poly.pdbx_seq_one_letter_code
_entity_poly.pdbx_strand_id
1 'polypeptide(L)'
;TNEEEQVFKATPVLESREEGLWIYVNDPPRFLTKPTITEFIAGSTFRYEPIVQDRNKDASIKFELEVAPEGMSIENGVVVWKTDSAHVEVYDIRLIATDGFERTAQEFQLFSRAGVKILSKAPTKASVGSQYNYPVKVWRQKPDQKINYKLFYGPDGMSLQPDGTIGWTPNKTQVDSIKYAIIASHGVATDTQFVNLFVNHPPIIRSAPMIMNTVQVGLSWDFELKIEEPNKDDRLVFTAHKLPQGMRMDPHTGYLRWEPTMNDLDFHELQIEVSDGHE
;
A
#
# COMPACT_ATOMS: atom_id res chain seq x y z
N THR A 1 79.92 -79.19 24.30
CA THR A 1 79.65 -77.77 24.24
C THR A 1 78.15 -77.55 24.02
N ASN A 2 77.48 -77.27 25.08
CA ASN A 2 76.05 -77.00 25.08
C ASN A 2 75.81 -75.47 24.86
N GLU A 3 75.15 -75.15 23.81
CA GLU A 3 74.51 -73.84 23.69
C GLU A 3 73.12 -73.90 24.28
N GLU A 4 72.90 -73.24 25.41
CA GLU A 4 71.60 -73.02 25.97
C GLU A 4 70.91 -71.87 25.19
N GLU A 5 69.90 -72.25 24.49
CA GLU A 5 69.02 -71.35 23.82
C GLU A 5 68.15 -70.63 24.85
N GLN A 6 68.47 -69.36 25.15
CA GLN A 6 67.62 -68.52 26.00
C GLN A 6 66.43 -68.07 25.18
N VAL A 7 65.27 -68.70 25.40
CA VAL A 7 64.00 -68.25 24.90
C VAL A 7 63.51 -67.06 25.73
N PHE A 8 63.70 -65.90 25.15
CA PHE A 8 63.07 -64.69 25.65
C PHE A 8 61.59 -64.79 25.34
N LYS A 9 60.79 -65.16 26.39
CA LYS A 9 59.35 -64.93 26.34
C LYS A 9 59.10 -63.45 26.52
N ALA A 10 58.92 -62.72 25.48
CA ALA A 10 58.31 -61.40 25.51
C ALA A 10 56.86 -61.59 25.89
N THR A 11 56.50 -61.22 27.15
CA THR A 11 55.12 -61.06 27.52
C THR A 11 54.61 -59.79 26.83
N PRO A 12 53.66 -59.89 25.95
CA PRO A 12 53.06 -58.67 25.38
C PRO A 12 52.39 -57.90 26.52
N VAL A 13 52.94 -56.76 26.87
CA VAL A 13 52.24 -55.78 27.67
C VAL A 13 51.12 -55.29 26.75
N LEU A 14 49.91 -55.81 26.93
CA LEU A 14 48.74 -55.25 26.36
C LEU A 14 48.54 -53.89 27.06
N GLU A 15 49.08 -52.85 26.48
CA GLU A 15 48.59 -51.49 26.79
C GLU A 15 47.13 -51.44 26.36
N SER A 16 46.22 -51.55 27.34
CA SER A 16 44.81 -51.27 27.12
C SER A 16 44.68 -49.76 26.88
N ARG A 17 44.63 -49.35 25.61
CA ARG A 17 44.13 -48.00 25.26
C ARG A 17 42.62 -48.08 25.41
N GLU A 18 42.09 -47.32 26.34
CA GLU A 18 40.66 -46.99 26.39
C GLU A 18 40.41 -46.05 25.20
N GLU A 19 40.04 -46.58 24.07
CA GLU A 19 39.49 -45.80 22.95
C GLU A 19 38.00 -45.66 23.24
N GLY A 20 37.57 -44.42 23.62
CA GLY A 20 36.16 -44.10 23.76
C GLY A 20 35.44 -44.25 22.43
N LEU A 21 34.47 -45.13 22.35
CA LEU A 21 33.54 -45.21 21.22
C LEU A 21 32.47 -44.17 21.40
N TRP A 22 32.43 -43.20 20.52
CA TRP A 22 31.39 -42.19 20.46
C TRP A 22 30.28 -42.65 19.54
N ILE A 23 29.07 -42.76 20.03
CA ILE A 23 27.86 -43.08 19.27
C ILE A 23 26.97 -41.86 19.32
N TYR A 24 26.62 -41.29 18.17
CA TYR A 24 25.62 -40.24 18.05
C TYR A 24 24.30 -40.87 17.69
N VAL A 25 23.28 -40.58 18.50
CA VAL A 25 21.87 -41.01 18.26
C VAL A 25 21.12 -39.82 17.71
N ASN A 26 20.72 -39.91 16.45
CA ASN A 26 19.97 -38.90 15.76
C ASN A 26 18.44 -39.16 15.84
N ASP A 27 17.66 -38.08 16.06
CA ASP A 27 16.20 -38.06 15.86
C ASP A 27 15.95 -37.14 14.65
N PRO A 28 15.31 -37.61 13.57
CA PRO A 28 15.15 -36.81 12.36
C PRO A 28 14.27 -35.58 12.61
N PRO A 29 14.50 -34.48 11.90
CA PRO A 29 13.69 -33.27 12.02
C PRO A 29 12.23 -33.55 11.64
N ARG A 30 11.27 -32.87 12.30
CA ARG A 30 9.82 -33.05 12.08
C ARG A 30 9.15 -31.73 11.78
N PHE A 31 8.41 -31.65 10.69
CA PHE A 31 7.55 -30.51 10.40
C PHE A 31 6.37 -30.43 11.38
N LEU A 32 6.24 -29.30 12.07
CA LEU A 32 5.11 -29.00 12.95
C LEU A 32 3.98 -28.23 12.27
N THR A 33 4.28 -27.56 11.17
CA THR A 33 3.33 -26.76 10.40
C THR A 33 3.17 -27.26 8.99
N LYS A 34 2.03 -26.91 8.37
CA LYS A 34 1.76 -27.06 6.94
C LYS A 34 1.37 -25.69 6.38
N PRO A 35 1.55 -25.45 5.07
CA PRO A 35 1.05 -24.22 4.46
C PRO A 35 -0.47 -24.09 4.68
N THR A 36 -0.88 -22.95 5.22
CA THR A 36 -2.32 -22.64 5.42
C THR A 36 -2.99 -22.10 4.16
N ILE A 37 -2.18 -21.52 3.26
CA ILE A 37 -2.62 -20.99 1.97
C ILE A 37 -2.11 -21.95 0.91
N THR A 38 -3.02 -22.73 0.33
CA THR A 38 -2.72 -23.64 -0.79
C THR A 38 -3.32 -23.16 -2.11
N GLU A 39 -4.22 -22.17 -2.07
CA GLU A 39 -4.80 -21.52 -3.24
C GLU A 39 -4.47 -20.04 -3.24
N PHE A 40 -4.00 -19.52 -4.37
CA PHE A 40 -3.67 -18.11 -4.52
C PHE A 40 -3.84 -17.66 -5.98
N ILE A 41 -3.77 -16.35 -6.20
CA ILE A 41 -3.93 -15.75 -7.52
C ILE A 41 -2.55 -15.58 -8.16
N ALA A 42 -2.40 -16.00 -9.41
CA ALA A 42 -1.22 -15.76 -10.22
C ALA A 42 -0.87 -14.24 -10.24
N GLY A 43 0.41 -13.91 -10.10
CA GLY A 43 0.87 -12.52 -9.92
C GLY A 43 0.97 -12.09 -8.45
N SER A 44 0.59 -12.96 -7.50
CA SER A 44 0.82 -12.72 -6.06
C SER A 44 2.11 -13.40 -5.58
N THR A 45 2.48 -13.14 -4.33
CA THR A 45 3.63 -13.80 -3.69
C THR A 45 3.13 -14.82 -2.68
N PHE A 46 3.48 -16.09 -2.89
CA PHE A 46 3.32 -17.14 -1.89
C PHE A 46 4.43 -17.06 -0.86
N ARG A 47 4.11 -17.26 0.41
CA ARG A 47 5.06 -17.32 1.52
C ARG A 47 4.65 -18.41 2.49
N TYR A 48 5.60 -19.24 2.89
CA TYR A 48 5.42 -20.26 3.90
C TYR A 48 6.66 -20.32 4.79
N GLU A 49 6.48 -20.15 6.08
CA GLU A 49 7.51 -20.29 7.11
C GLU A 49 7.32 -21.64 7.82
N PRO A 50 8.11 -22.66 7.46
CA PRO A 50 8.01 -23.97 8.09
C PRO A 50 8.55 -23.93 9.50
N ILE A 51 7.78 -24.45 10.45
CA ILE A 51 8.28 -24.71 11.80
C ILE A 51 8.66 -26.20 11.88
N VAL A 52 9.92 -26.44 12.24
CA VAL A 52 10.48 -27.79 12.39
C VAL A 52 10.96 -27.96 13.81
N GLN A 53 10.71 -29.12 14.36
CA GLN A 53 11.24 -29.58 15.64
C GLN A 53 12.29 -30.64 15.40
N ASP A 54 13.43 -30.50 16.07
CA ASP A 54 14.44 -31.50 16.23
C ASP A 54 14.69 -31.70 17.74
N ARG A 55 14.89 -32.95 18.17
CA ARG A 55 15.13 -33.24 19.58
C ARG A 55 16.63 -33.25 19.93
N ASN A 56 17.49 -33.27 18.93
CA ASN A 56 18.91 -33.13 19.14
C ASN A 56 19.23 -31.65 19.42
N LYS A 57 19.84 -31.38 20.58
CA LYS A 57 20.00 -30.01 21.12
C LYS A 57 20.80 -29.06 20.23
N ASP A 58 21.73 -29.61 19.43
CA ASP A 58 22.64 -28.82 18.61
C ASP A 58 22.32 -28.97 17.10
N ALA A 59 21.14 -29.48 16.73
CA ALA A 59 20.74 -29.66 15.36
C ALA A 59 20.58 -28.31 14.64
N SER A 60 21.27 -28.15 13.51
CA SER A 60 21.12 -27.00 12.64
C SER A 60 20.29 -27.40 11.43
N ILE A 61 19.02 -26.98 11.44
CA ILE A 61 18.08 -27.33 10.37
C ILE A 61 18.34 -26.51 9.14
N LYS A 62 18.47 -27.20 8.00
CA LYS A 62 18.52 -26.61 6.66
C LYS A 62 17.31 -27.05 5.86
N PHE A 63 16.82 -26.14 5.02
CA PHE A 63 15.72 -26.44 4.11
C PHE A 63 16.21 -26.52 2.67
N GLU A 64 15.64 -27.45 1.90
CA GLU A 64 15.91 -27.63 0.48
C GLU A 64 14.59 -27.83 -0.28
N LEU A 65 14.47 -27.26 -1.47
CA LEU A 65 13.35 -27.52 -2.37
C LEU A 65 13.77 -28.62 -3.34
N GLU A 66 13.23 -29.82 -3.14
CA GLU A 66 13.53 -30.99 -4.00
C GLU A 66 12.61 -31.01 -5.24
N VAL A 67 11.34 -30.62 -5.05
CA VAL A 67 10.38 -30.38 -6.14
C VAL A 67 9.75 -29.01 -5.90
N ALA A 68 9.89 -28.12 -6.88
CA ALA A 68 9.35 -26.79 -6.80
C ALA A 68 9.20 -26.16 -8.20
N PRO A 69 8.27 -25.23 -8.41
CA PRO A 69 8.19 -24.46 -9.64
C PRO A 69 9.39 -23.52 -9.81
N GLU A 70 9.66 -23.13 -11.03
CA GLU A 70 10.68 -22.14 -11.36
C GLU A 70 10.46 -20.83 -10.60
N GLY A 71 11.52 -20.25 -10.06
CA GLY A 71 11.50 -19.02 -9.30
C GLY A 71 11.03 -19.13 -7.84
N MET A 72 10.71 -20.35 -7.35
CA MET A 72 10.53 -20.59 -5.92
C MET A 72 11.89 -20.72 -5.23
N SER A 73 12.03 -20.09 -4.08
CA SER A 73 13.30 -20.04 -3.32
C SER A 73 13.06 -20.14 -1.82
N ILE A 74 14.15 -20.37 -1.09
CA ILE A 74 14.16 -20.29 0.37
C ILE A 74 14.98 -19.06 0.77
N GLU A 75 14.33 -18.11 1.42
CA GLU A 75 14.93 -16.86 1.90
C GLU A 75 14.86 -16.83 3.42
N ASN A 76 16.01 -16.93 4.10
CA ASN A 76 16.08 -16.96 5.57
C ASN A 76 15.13 -17.97 6.24
N GLY A 77 15.05 -19.19 5.69
CA GLY A 77 14.19 -20.25 6.20
C GLY A 77 12.71 -20.16 5.78
N VAL A 78 12.34 -19.14 5.03
CA VAL A 78 10.98 -18.94 4.49
C VAL A 78 10.95 -19.36 3.02
N VAL A 79 10.00 -20.22 2.65
CA VAL A 79 9.70 -20.54 1.25
C VAL A 79 8.97 -19.37 0.63
N VAL A 80 9.55 -18.80 -0.43
CA VAL A 80 8.99 -17.63 -1.15
C VAL A 80 8.86 -17.96 -2.62
N TRP A 81 7.74 -17.61 -3.19
CA TRP A 81 7.51 -17.73 -4.63
C TRP A 81 6.74 -16.52 -5.17
N LYS A 82 7.41 -15.75 -6.02
CA LYS A 82 6.81 -14.63 -6.75
C LYS A 82 6.27 -15.16 -8.06
N THR A 83 4.95 -15.25 -8.15
CA THR A 83 4.29 -15.76 -9.35
C THR A 83 3.98 -14.62 -10.33
N ASP A 84 3.87 -14.96 -11.59
CA ASP A 84 3.38 -14.10 -12.66
C ASP A 84 2.18 -14.73 -13.38
N SER A 85 1.79 -14.16 -14.52
CA SER A 85 0.64 -14.59 -15.30
C SER A 85 0.76 -15.98 -15.92
N ALA A 86 1.96 -16.51 -16.07
CA ALA A 86 2.18 -17.82 -16.66
C ALA A 86 1.95 -18.95 -15.64
N HIS A 87 2.01 -18.63 -14.34
CA HIS A 87 1.89 -19.59 -13.26
C HIS A 87 0.45 -19.89 -12.89
N VAL A 88 -0.34 -20.48 -13.82
CA VAL A 88 -1.74 -20.87 -13.57
C VAL A 88 -1.90 -22.37 -13.77
N GLU A 89 -1.49 -23.09 -12.76
CA GLU A 89 -1.49 -24.55 -12.73
C GLU A 89 -1.54 -25.06 -11.28
N VAL A 90 -1.51 -26.36 -11.15
CA VAL A 90 -1.25 -27.07 -9.91
C VAL A 90 0.23 -27.40 -9.85
N TYR A 91 0.86 -27.06 -8.76
CA TYR A 91 2.28 -27.28 -8.52
C TYR A 91 2.47 -28.21 -7.33
N ASP A 92 3.18 -29.30 -7.56
CA ASP A 92 3.64 -30.18 -6.49
C ASP A 92 4.90 -29.61 -5.87
N ILE A 93 4.90 -29.51 -4.55
CA ILE A 93 6.04 -29.01 -3.78
C ILE A 93 6.52 -30.12 -2.87
N ARG A 94 7.83 -30.35 -2.88
CA ARG A 94 8.52 -31.21 -1.93
C ARG A 94 9.60 -30.43 -1.23
N LEU A 95 9.33 -30.06 0.01
CA LEU A 95 10.23 -29.34 0.90
C LEU A 95 10.93 -30.36 1.82
N ILE A 96 12.25 -30.28 1.90
CA ILE A 96 13.07 -31.11 2.76
C ILE A 96 13.58 -30.28 3.94
N ALA A 97 13.48 -30.84 5.11
CA ALA A 97 14.23 -30.39 6.29
C ALA A 97 15.33 -31.42 6.60
N THR A 98 16.55 -30.96 6.84
CA THR A 98 17.67 -31.82 7.19
C THR A 98 18.48 -31.21 8.32
N ASP A 99 18.92 -32.06 9.25
CA ASP A 99 19.85 -31.76 10.33
C ASP A 99 21.32 -32.08 9.95
N GLY A 100 21.53 -32.56 8.71
CA GLY A 100 22.83 -33.00 8.20
C GLY A 100 23.06 -34.51 8.30
N PHE A 101 22.23 -35.25 9.05
CA PHE A 101 22.26 -36.71 9.16
C PHE A 101 21.07 -37.35 8.47
N GLU A 102 19.89 -36.81 8.73
CA GLU A 102 18.61 -37.34 8.21
C GLU A 102 17.84 -36.26 7.45
N ARG A 103 16.93 -36.71 6.62
CA ARG A 103 16.09 -35.85 5.75
C ARG A 103 14.60 -36.19 5.95
N THR A 104 13.82 -35.18 6.24
CA THR A 104 12.35 -35.34 6.31
C THR A 104 11.69 -34.50 5.24
N ALA A 105 10.80 -35.12 4.47
CA ALA A 105 10.05 -34.45 3.40
C ALA A 105 8.69 -33.97 3.90
N GLN A 106 8.29 -32.81 3.44
CA GLN A 106 6.91 -32.32 3.48
C GLN A 106 6.42 -32.10 2.05
N GLU A 107 5.35 -32.78 1.69
CA GLU A 107 4.70 -32.66 0.37
C GLU A 107 3.39 -31.93 0.49
N PHE A 108 3.17 -30.99 -0.45
CA PHE A 108 1.91 -30.26 -0.57
C PHE A 108 1.72 -29.74 -1.98
N GLN A 109 0.47 -29.41 -2.31
CA GLN A 109 0.13 -28.81 -3.60
C GLN A 109 -0.24 -27.34 -3.45
N LEU A 110 0.18 -26.54 -4.43
CA LEU A 110 -0.22 -25.16 -4.57
C LEU A 110 -1.08 -25.00 -5.83
N PHE A 111 -2.24 -24.40 -5.65
CA PHE A 111 -3.19 -24.13 -6.73
C PHE A 111 -3.11 -22.64 -7.07
N SER A 112 -2.46 -22.31 -8.18
CA SER A 112 -2.44 -20.94 -8.69
C SER A 112 -3.55 -20.78 -9.72
N ARG A 113 -4.46 -19.86 -9.47
CA ARG A 113 -5.60 -19.56 -10.35
C ARG A 113 -5.38 -18.27 -11.14
N ALA A 114 -5.99 -18.20 -12.32
CA ALA A 114 -6.09 -16.94 -13.06
C ALA A 114 -6.73 -15.87 -12.18
N GLY A 115 -6.03 -14.75 -12.04
CA GLY A 115 -6.45 -13.66 -11.18
C GLY A 115 -6.84 -12.40 -11.94
N VAL A 116 -7.43 -11.49 -11.18
CA VAL A 116 -7.67 -10.10 -11.56
C VAL A 116 -7.04 -9.26 -10.46
N LYS A 117 -6.26 -8.25 -10.82
CA LYS A 117 -5.68 -7.33 -9.84
C LYS A 117 -5.74 -5.90 -10.35
N ILE A 118 -6.28 -5.01 -9.55
CA ILE A 118 -6.27 -3.57 -9.84
C ILE A 118 -4.87 -3.03 -9.57
N LEU A 119 -4.23 -2.48 -10.58
CA LEU A 119 -2.86 -1.95 -10.52
C LEU A 119 -2.80 -0.44 -10.37
N SER A 120 -3.82 0.26 -10.88
CA SER A 120 -3.84 1.72 -10.84
C SER A 120 -4.18 2.24 -9.45
N LYS A 121 -3.66 3.41 -9.12
CA LYS A 121 -4.02 4.17 -7.93
C LYS A 121 -5.01 5.25 -8.34
N ALA A 122 -6.11 5.33 -7.61
CA ALA A 122 -7.10 6.39 -7.80
C ALA A 122 -6.53 7.75 -7.39
N PRO A 123 -6.88 8.84 -8.10
CA PRO A 123 -6.64 10.18 -7.61
C PRO A 123 -7.32 10.38 -6.24
N THR A 124 -6.64 11.05 -5.33
CA THR A 124 -7.11 11.24 -3.95
C THR A 124 -7.78 12.59 -3.72
N LYS A 125 -7.84 13.43 -4.75
CA LYS A 125 -8.45 14.76 -4.72
C LYS A 125 -9.41 14.93 -5.89
N ALA A 126 -10.49 15.67 -5.66
CA ALA A 126 -11.41 16.17 -6.65
C ALA A 126 -11.92 17.56 -6.21
N SER A 127 -12.49 18.34 -7.12
CA SER A 127 -13.08 19.65 -6.83
C SER A 127 -14.52 19.69 -7.30
N VAL A 128 -15.38 20.35 -6.53
CA VAL A 128 -16.80 20.56 -6.87
C VAL A 128 -16.93 21.22 -8.23
N GLY A 129 -17.79 20.66 -9.08
CA GLY A 129 -18.03 21.14 -10.44
C GLY A 129 -16.98 20.70 -11.47
N SER A 130 -15.86 20.13 -11.05
CA SER A 130 -14.81 19.61 -11.94
C SER A 130 -14.99 18.14 -12.19
N GLN A 131 -14.66 17.68 -13.41
CA GLN A 131 -14.79 16.27 -13.75
C GLN A 131 -13.65 15.45 -13.12
N TYR A 132 -14.03 14.54 -12.23
CA TYR A 132 -13.18 13.48 -11.74
C TYR A 132 -13.20 12.32 -12.74
N ASN A 133 -12.03 11.92 -13.22
CA ASN A 133 -11.87 10.84 -14.20
C ASN A 133 -10.77 9.90 -13.75
N TYR A 134 -11.10 8.62 -13.58
CA TYR A 134 -10.16 7.60 -13.14
C TYR A 134 -10.27 6.34 -14.00
N PRO A 135 -9.34 6.11 -14.95
CA PRO A 135 -9.26 4.86 -15.72
C PRO A 135 -8.62 3.78 -14.86
N VAL A 136 -9.40 2.76 -14.52
CA VAL A 136 -8.94 1.62 -13.71
C VAL A 136 -8.10 0.69 -14.58
N LYS A 137 -6.82 0.56 -14.24
CA LYS A 137 -5.92 -0.41 -14.90
C LYS A 137 -5.88 -1.69 -14.10
N VAL A 138 -6.18 -2.78 -14.79
CA VAL A 138 -6.25 -4.12 -14.20
C VAL A 138 -5.21 -5.01 -14.84
N TRP A 139 -4.46 -5.72 -14.01
CA TRP A 139 -3.70 -6.85 -14.48
C TRP A 139 -4.66 -8.00 -14.85
N ARG A 140 -4.42 -8.62 -15.98
CA ARG A 140 -5.15 -9.78 -16.49
C ARG A 140 -4.18 -10.75 -17.11
N GLN A 141 -4.47 -12.03 -16.97
CA GLN A 141 -3.59 -13.09 -17.45
C GLN A 141 -3.45 -13.12 -18.97
N LYS A 142 -4.55 -12.88 -19.69
CA LYS A 142 -4.57 -12.80 -21.17
C LYS A 142 -5.06 -11.43 -21.60
N PRO A 143 -4.48 -10.84 -22.65
CA PRO A 143 -4.88 -9.52 -23.14
C PRO A 143 -6.34 -9.42 -23.58
N ASP A 144 -6.89 -10.51 -24.14
CA ASP A 144 -8.27 -10.65 -24.62
C ASP A 144 -9.29 -10.98 -23.52
N GLN A 145 -8.83 -11.21 -22.30
CA GLN A 145 -9.68 -11.54 -21.17
C GLN A 145 -10.62 -10.37 -20.82
N LYS A 146 -11.92 -10.60 -20.93
CA LYS A 146 -12.93 -9.60 -20.60
C LYS A 146 -13.00 -9.40 -19.08
N ILE A 147 -12.76 -8.19 -18.64
CA ILE A 147 -12.94 -7.80 -17.24
C ILE A 147 -14.32 -7.16 -17.08
N ASN A 148 -15.04 -7.60 -16.06
CA ASN A 148 -16.28 -6.97 -15.63
C ASN A 148 -15.97 -6.04 -14.46
N TYR A 149 -16.44 -4.80 -14.57
CA TYR A 149 -16.27 -3.79 -13.53
C TYR A 149 -17.61 -3.51 -12.87
N LYS A 150 -17.58 -3.30 -11.55
CA LYS A 150 -18.75 -2.94 -10.77
C LYS A 150 -18.38 -1.86 -9.75
N LEU A 151 -19.11 -0.76 -9.75
CA LEU A 151 -19.09 0.18 -8.64
C LEU A 151 -19.83 -0.46 -7.46
N PHE A 152 -19.10 -0.82 -6.42
CA PHE A 152 -19.68 -1.52 -5.26
C PHE A 152 -20.52 -0.54 -4.43
N TYR A 153 -19.95 0.63 -4.17
CA TYR A 153 -20.65 1.81 -3.65
C TYR A 153 -19.90 3.07 -4.08
N GLY A 154 -20.59 4.20 -4.06
CA GLY A 154 -20.01 5.50 -4.39
C GLY A 154 -21.01 6.61 -4.15
N PRO A 155 -20.59 7.88 -4.29
CA PRO A 155 -21.46 9.03 -4.17
C PRO A 155 -22.48 9.08 -5.32
N ASP A 156 -23.58 9.76 -5.10
CA ASP A 156 -24.58 10.00 -6.12
C ASP A 156 -23.98 10.66 -7.36
N GLY A 157 -24.37 10.21 -8.53
CA GLY A 157 -23.86 10.68 -9.82
C GLY A 157 -22.52 10.08 -10.26
N MET A 158 -21.83 9.29 -9.41
CA MET A 158 -20.64 8.56 -9.84
C MET A 158 -21.05 7.40 -10.75
N SER A 159 -20.37 7.28 -11.87
CA SER A 159 -20.59 6.23 -12.87
C SER A 159 -19.34 5.45 -13.18
N LEU A 160 -19.52 4.20 -13.55
CA LEU A 160 -18.45 3.32 -14.00
C LEU A 160 -18.75 2.84 -15.41
N GLN A 161 -17.89 3.16 -16.34
CA GLN A 161 -18.01 2.77 -17.74
C GLN A 161 -17.60 1.30 -17.94
N PRO A 162 -18.04 0.64 -19.02
CA PRO A 162 -17.67 -0.74 -19.31
C PRO A 162 -16.16 -0.98 -19.51
N ASP A 163 -15.41 0.05 -19.86
CA ASP A 163 -13.95 0.02 -20.00
C ASP A 163 -13.19 0.13 -18.67
N GLY A 164 -13.92 0.31 -17.57
CA GLY A 164 -13.38 0.49 -16.24
C GLY A 164 -13.10 1.93 -15.85
N THR A 165 -13.54 2.91 -16.63
CA THR A 165 -13.34 4.32 -16.31
C THR A 165 -14.42 4.80 -15.34
N ILE A 166 -13.99 5.32 -14.19
CA ILE A 166 -14.85 6.05 -13.25
C ILE A 166 -14.98 7.50 -13.73
N GLY A 167 -16.20 7.94 -13.87
CA GLY A 167 -16.55 9.33 -14.17
C GLY A 167 -17.47 9.90 -13.09
N TRP A 168 -17.17 11.11 -12.63
CA TRP A 168 -17.96 11.79 -11.63
C TRP A 168 -17.69 13.30 -11.63
N THR A 169 -18.72 14.08 -11.36
CA THR A 169 -18.59 15.52 -11.11
C THR A 169 -19.23 15.82 -9.78
N PRO A 170 -18.46 16.09 -8.72
CA PRO A 170 -19.00 16.37 -7.40
C PRO A 170 -19.91 17.60 -7.43
N ASN A 171 -21.01 17.53 -6.74
CA ASN A 171 -21.88 18.69 -6.51
C ASN A 171 -21.57 19.36 -5.16
N LYS A 172 -22.18 20.51 -4.90
CA LYS A 172 -21.94 21.35 -3.71
C LYS A 172 -22.22 20.68 -2.36
N THR A 173 -22.95 19.56 -2.32
CA THR A 173 -23.23 18.82 -1.09
C THR A 173 -22.30 17.64 -0.89
N GLN A 174 -21.41 17.39 -1.83
CA GLN A 174 -20.47 16.27 -1.85
C GLN A 174 -19.04 16.76 -1.61
N VAL A 175 -18.82 17.33 -0.44
CA VAL A 175 -17.54 17.91 -0.01
C VAL A 175 -16.86 17.05 1.06
N ASP A 176 -15.62 17.37 1.39
CA ASP A 176 -14.78 16.67 2.37
C ASP A 176 -14.44 15.23 1.96
N SER A 177 -14.49 14.29 2.88
CA SER A 177 -14.10 12.91 2.67
C SER A 177 -15.21 12.08 2.04
N ILE A 178 -15.02 11.67 0.81
CA ILE A 178 -15.91 10.79 0.05
C ILE A 178 -15.24 9.42 -0.13
N LYS A 179 -16.01 8.36 0.05
CA LYS A 179 -15.54 6.97 -0.11
C LYS A 179 -16.29 6.30 -1.23
N TYR A 180 -15.57 5.50 -2.01
CA TYR A 180 -16.16 4.59 -2.99
C TYR A 180 -15.34 3.32 -3.12
N ALA A 181 -15.92 2.28 -3.72
CA ALA A 181 -15.20 1.04 -3.99
C ALA A 181 -15.55 0.47 -5.37
N ILE A 182 -14.53 -0.10 -6.01
CA ILE A 182 -14.62 -0.70 -7.33
C ILE A 182 -14.27 -2.16 -7.20
N ILE A 183 -15.05 -3.02 -7.86
CA ILE A 183 -14.74 -4.44 -8.04
C ILE A 183 -14.40 -4.67 -9.50
N ALA A 184 -13.25 -5.26 -9.76
CA ALA A 184 -12.89 -5.83 -11.05
C ALA A 184 -13.00 -7.37 -10.97
N SER A 185 -13.59 -8.02 -11.98
CA SER A 185 -13.81 -9.46 -11.94
C SER A 185 -13.66 -10.13 -13.29
N HIS A 186 -13.22 -11.41 -13.27
CA HIS A 186 -13.26 -12.32 -14.41
C HIS A 186 -13.56 -13.72 -13.90
N GLY A 187 -14.69 -14.30 -14.33
CA GLY A 187 -15.19 -15.56 -13.77
C GLY A 187 -15.40 -15.44 -12.26
N VAL A 188 -14.75 -16.29 -11.50
CA VAL A 188 -14.79 -16.28 -10.03
C VAL A 188 -13.73 -15.39 -9.38
N ALA A 189 -12.75 -14.97 -10.16
CA ALA A 189 -11.68 -14.11 -9.65
C ALA A 189 -12.14 -12.65 -9.53
N THR A 190 -11.89 -12.05 -8.39
CA THR A 190 -12.25 -10.65 -8.09
C THR A 190 -11.13 -9.93 -7.37
N ASP A 191 -11.02 -8.63 -7.62
CA ASP A 191 -10.23 -7.72 -6.80
C ASP A 191 -11.04 -6.46 -6.51
N THR A 192 -10.84 -5.89 -5.32
CA THR A 192 -11.60 -4.72 -4.86
C THR A 192 -10.64 -3.62 -4.44
N GLN A 193 -10.87 -2.42 -4.96
CA GLN A 193 -10.15 -1.23 -4.54
C GLN A 193 -11.09 -0.31 -3.76
N PHE A 194 -10.70 0.00 -2.53
CA PHE A 194 -11.34 1.01 -1.69
C PHE A 194 -10.60 2.33 -1.85
N VAL A 195 -11.36 3.39 -2.09
CA VAL A 195 -10.82 4.73 -2.31
C VAL A 195 -11.41 5.69 -1.30
N ASN A 196 -10.55 6.48 -0.69
CA ASN A 196 -10.90 7.64 0.11
C ASN A 196 -10.43 8.89 -0.64
N LEU A 197 -11.33 9.77 -0.96
CA LEU A 197 -11.16 10.91 -1.84
C LEU A 197 -11.56 12.17 -1.08
N PHE A 198 -10.70 13.18 -1.05
CA PHE A 198 -11.05 14.51 -0.57
C PHE A 198 -11.64 15.33 -1.72
N VAL A 199 -12.79 15.93 -1.47
CA VAL A 199 -13.49 16.80 -2.43
C VAL A 199 -13.43 18.23 -1.93
N ASN A 200 -12.68 19.07 -2.64
CA ASN A 200 -12.59 20.48 -2.39
C ASN A 200 -13.77 21.25 -3.00
N HIS A 201 -14.29 22.22 -2.27
CA HIS A 201 -15.15 23.27 -2.79
C HIS A 201 -14.46 24.61 -2.53
N PRO A 202 -14.06 25.35 -3.57
CA PRO A 202 -13.43 26.65 -3.37
C PRO A 202 -14.26 27.57 -2.49
N PRO A 203 -13.64 28.43 -1.69
CA PRO A 203 -14.34 29.39 -0.85
C PRO A 203 -15.21 30.34 -1.68
N ILE A 204 -16.38 30.70 -1.16
CA ILE A 204 -17.35 31.53 -1.84
C ILE A 204 -17.39 32.91 -1.17
N ILE A 205 -17.01 33.94 -1.90
CA ILE A 205 -17.15 35.32 -1.43
C ILE A 205 -18.63 35.69 -1.44
N ARG A 206 -19.25 35.87 -0.26
CA ARG A 206 -20.65 36.25 -0.07
C ARG A 206 -20.85 37.76 0.08
N SER A 207 -19.80 38.50 0.44
CA SER A 207 -19.83 39.94 0.35
C SER A 207 -20.01 40.30 -1.12
N ALA A 208 -21.19 40.77 -1.48
CA ALA A 208 -21.41 41.32 -2.81
C ALA A 208 -20.34 42.38 -3.07
N PRO A 209 -19.80 42.47 -4.29
CA PRO A 209 -19.09 43.68 -4.68
C PRO A 209 -20.10 44.82 -4.52
N MET A 210 -19.99 45.53 -3.42
CA MET A 210 -20.94 46.63 -3.16
C MET A 210 -20.62 47.68 -4.19
N ILE A 211 -21.52 47.78 -5.13
CA ILE A 211 -21.56 48.87 -6.06
C ILE A 211 -21.76 50.14 -5.19
N MET A 212 -20.65 50.82 -4.92
CA MET A 212 -20.56 52.10 -4.23
C MET A 212 -20.79 52.14 -2.70
N ASN A 213 -19.78 51.71 -1.95
CA ASN A 213 -19.58 52.30 -0.62
C ASN A 213 -19.03 53.69 -0.77
N THR A 214 -19.80 54.73 -0.36
CA THR A 214 -19.27 56.10 -0.26
C THR A 214 -18.54 56.22 1.06
N VAL A 215 -17.23 56.48 0.99
CA VAL A 215 -16.40 56.71 2.16
C VAL A 215 -16.04 58.19 2.21
N GLN A 216 -16.03 58.77 3.39
CA GLN A 216 -15.69 60.18 3.56
C GLN A 216 -14.18 60.35 3.90
N VAL A 217 -13.56 61.31 3.30
CA VAL A 217 -12.20 61.69 3.60
C VAL A 217 -12.01 61.96 5.08
N GLY A 218 -10.95 61.38 5.68
CA GLY A 218 -10.58 61.55 7.08
C GLY A 218 -11.42 60.75 8.06
N LEU A 219 -12.34 59.88 7.58
CA LEU A 219 -13.04 58.94 8.43
C LEU A 219 -12.55 57.50 8.19
N SER A 220 -12.38 56.78 9.30
CA SER A 220 -12.02 55.32 9.21
C SER A 220 -13.15 54.53 8.58
N TRP A 221 -12.82 53.74 7.60
CA TRP A 221 -13.68 52.78 6.98
C TRP A 221 -13.19 51.38 7.24
N ASP A 222 -14.06 50.51 7.74
CA ASP A 222 -13.76 49.14 8.08
C ASP A 222 -14.75 48.25 7.34
N PHE A 223 -14.23 47.12 6.81
CA PHE A 223 -15.04 46.14 6.08
C PHE A 223 -14.57 44.75 6.31
N GLU A 224 -15.47 43.83 6.59
CA GLU A 224 -15.20 42.42 6.76
C GLU A 224 -15.71 41.63 5.56
N LEU A 225 -14.85 40.87 4.91
CA LEU A 225 -15.24 39.97 3.84
C LEU A 225 -16.01 38.79 4.43
N LYS A 226 -17.23 38.58 3.96
CA LYS A 226 -18.04 37.42 4.32
C LYS A 226 -17.70 36.27 3.34
N ILE A 227 -17.08 35.26 3.85
CA ILE A 227 -16.72 34.06 3.09
C ILE A 227 -17.53 32.89 3.61
N GLU A 228 -18.06 32.08 2.71
CA GLU A 228 -18.58 30.76 3.00
C GLU A 228 -17.54 29.74 2.59
N GLU A 229 -17.07 28.97 3.57
CA GLU A 229 -16.15 27.85 3.36
C GLU A 229 -16.92 26.54 3.57
N PRO A 230 -17.18 25.76 2.49
CA PRO A 230 -17.90 24.49 2.60
C PRO A 230 -17.11 23.34 3.21
N ASN A 231 -15.78 23.34 3.08
CA ASN A 231 -14.91 22.34 3.69
C ASN A 231 -14.58 22.76 5.13
N LYS A 232 -14.96 21.93 6.10
CA LYS A 232 -15.04 22.32 7.53
C LYS A 232 -13.73 22.69 8.20
N ASP A 233 -12.63 22.10 7.76
CA ASP A 233 -11.33 22.21 8.44
C ASP A 233 -10.33 23.08 7.67
N ASP A 234 -10.77 23.71 6.57
CA ASP A 234 -9.90 24.49 5.73
C ASP A 234 -9.60 25.86 6.34
N ARG A 235 -8.38 26.31 6.16
CA ARG A 235 -7.91 27.62 6.63
C ARG A 235 -7.81 28.56 5.45
N LEU A 236 -8.56 29.66 5.53
CA LEU A 236 -8.55 30.67 4.51
C LEU A 236 -7.31 31.58 4.61
N VAL A 237 -6.75 31.88 3.46
CA VAL A 237 -5.70 32.88 3.29
C VAL A 237 -6.20 33.94 2.30
N PHE A 238 -6.07 35.20 2.69
CA PHE A 238 -6.50 36.34 1.90
C PHE A 238 -5.28 37.04 1.30
N THR A 239 -5.29 37.27 0.00
CA THR A 239 -4.24 37.98 -0.74
C THR A 239 -4.81 39.20 -1.42
N ALA A 240 -4.26 40.34 -1.13
CA ALA A 240 -4.60 41.59 -1.79
C ALA A 240 -3.70 41.81 -3.00
N HIS A 241 -4.27 41.78 -4.20
CA HIS A 241 -3.55 42.09 -5.45
C HIS A 241 -3.58 43.59 -5.77
N LYS A 242 -4.65 44.26 -5.38
CA LYS A 242 -4.83 45.68 -5.61
C LYS A 242 -5.59 46.35 -4.44
N LEU A 243 -4.95 47.26 -3.78
CA LEU A 243 -5.55 48.10 -2.73
C LEU A 243 -5.18 49.59 -2.96
N PRO A 244 -6.06 50.55 -2.56
CA PRO A 244 -5.73 51.97 -2.50
C PRO A 244 -4.56 52.21 -1.57
N GLN A 245 -3.89 53.34 -1.76
CA GLN A 245 -2.82 53.72 -0.89
C GLN A 245 -3.30 53.90 0.57
N GLY A 246 -2.58 53.34 1.53
CA GLY A 246 -2.92 53.39 2.95
C GLY A 246 -3.96 52.39 3.41
N MET A 247 -4.68 51.68 2.49
CA MET A 247 -5.55 50.60 2.87
C MET A 247 -4.77 49.37 3.32
N ARG A 248 -5.24 48.70 4.34
CA ARG A 248 -4.63 47.49 4.89
C ARG A 248 -5.67 46.36 4.92
N MET A 249 -5.19 45.14 4.72
CA MET A 249 -5.99 43.91 4.84
C MET A 249 -5.26 42.94 5.80
N ASP A 250 -6.02 42.32 6.69
CA ASP A 250 -5.53 41.22 7.48
C ASP A 250 -5.56 39.94 6.63
N PRO A 251 -4.40 39.26 6.42
CA PRO A 251 -4.33 38.11 5.53
C PRO A 251 -5.00 36.84 6.08
N HIS A 252 -5.39 36.81 7.35
CA HIS A 252 -6.05 35.66 7.98
C HIS A 252 -7.57 35.84 8.14
N THR A 253 -8.03 37.07 8.22
CA THR A 253 -9.46 37.36 8.45
C THR A 253 -10.13 38.05 7.27
N GLY A 254 -9.35 38.59 6.32
CA GLY A 254 -9.90 39.38 5.22
C GLY A 254 -10.46 40.73 5.67
N TYR A 255 -10.18 41.14 6.91
CA TYR A 255 -10.62 42.44 7.43
C TYR A 255 -9.85 43.58 6.78
N LEU A 256 -10.58 44.52 6.19
CA LEU A 256 -10.07 45.70 5.50
C LEU A 256 -10.25 46.89 6.36
N ARG A 257 -9.21 47.76 6.42
CA ARG A 257 -9.25 49.03 7.07
C ARG A 257 -8.61 50.13 6.21
N TRP A 258 -9.28 51.26 6.11
CA TRP A 258 -8.80 52.36 5.32
C TRP A 258 -9.24 53.72 5.93
N GLU A 259 -8.42 54.74 5.84
CA GLU A 259 -8.72 56.09 6.14
C GLU A 259 -8.29 56.96 4.95
N PRO A 260 -9.25 57.26 4.00
CA PRO A 260 -8.92 57.98 2.78
C PRO A 260 -8.56 59.42 3.06
N THR A 261 -7.61 59.93 2.29
CA THR A 261 -7.18 61.33 2.32
C THR A 261 -7.73 62.11 1.14
N MET A 262 -7.46 63.44 1.08
CA MET A 262 -7.83 64.27 -0.08
C MET A 262 -7.18 63.84 -1.40
N ASN A 263 -6.11 63.00 -1.35
CA ASN A 263 -5.49 62.42 -2.55
C ASN A 263 -6.19 61.18 -3.06
N ASP A 264 -7.14 60.65 -2.30
CA ASP A 264 -7.87 59.40 -2.61
C ASP A 264 -9.30 59.71 -3.08
N LEU A 265 -9.52 60.88 -3.66
CA LEU A 265 -10.81 61.20 -4.28
C LEU A 265 -11.05 60.33 -5.52
N ASP A 266 -12.34 60.08 -5.85
CA ASP A 266 -12.81 59.19 -6.94
C ASP A 266 -12.94 57.73 -6.60
N PHE A 267 -13.04 56.89 -7.64
CA PHE A 267 -13.26 55.44 -7.51
C PHE A 267 -11.97 54.66 -7.34
N HIS A 268 -11.99 53.76 -6.39
CA HIS A 268 -10.93 52.78 -6.19
C HIS A 268 -11.43 51.37 -6.42
N GLU A 269 -10.68 50.59 -7.16
CA GLU A 269 -10.88 49.17 -7.37
C GLU A 269 -10.02 48.36 -6.43
N LEU A 270 -10.63 47.39 -5.74
CA LEU A 270 -9.94 46.41 -4.90
C LEU A 270 -9.96 45.06 -5.60
N GLN A 271 -8.84 44.38 -5.58
CA GLN A 271 -8.73 43.02 -6.07
C GLN A 271 -8.17 42.13 -4.95
N ILE A 272 -9.01 41.22 -4.50
CA ILE A 272 -8.73 40.34 -3.37
C ILE A 272 -9.00 38.91 -3.81
N GLU A 273 -8.08 38.02 -3.50
CA GLU A 273 -8.17 36.59 -3.65
C GLU A 273 -8.32 35.95 -2.27
N VAL A 274 -9.15 34.92 -2.18
CA VAL A 274 -9.25 34.05 -1.02
C VAL A 274 -9.00 32.62 -1.47
N SER A 275 -8.12 31.93 -0.75
CA SER A 275 -7.72 30.55 -1.02
C SER A 275 -7.86 29.70 0.23
N ASP A 276 -8.30 28.46 0.05
CA ASP A 276 -8.31 27.37 1.02
C ASP A 276 -7.02 26.54 1.03
N GLY A 277 -6.09 26.83 0.12
CA GLY A 277 -4.83 26.13 -0.02
C GLY A 277 -4.89 24.81 -0.81
N HIS A 278 -6.03 24.50 -1.43
CA HIS A 278 -6.22 23.27 -2.22
C HIS A 278 -6.11 23.46 -3.73
N GLU A 279 -6.16 24.68 -4.23
CA GLU A 279 -6.01 25.08 -5.64
C GLU A 279 -4.77 25.92 -5.87
#